data_b8326a78dd17392342cd0fe72942a1d2
#
_entry.id   b8326a78dd17392342cd0fe72942a1d2
#
_cell.length_a   1.000
_cell.length_b   1.000
_cell.length_c   1.000
_cell.angle_alpha   90.00
_cell.angle_beta   90.00
_cell.angle_gamma   90.00
#
_symmetry.space_group_name_H-M   'P 1'
#
loop_
_entity.id
_entity.type
_entity.pdbx_description
1 polymer ?
#
loop_
_entity_poly.entity_id
_entity_poly.type
_entity_poly.pdbx_seq_one_letter_code
_entity_poly.pdbx_strand_id
1 'polypeptide(L)'
;IRTWPAPTSIGQVANLHYQVDDEPNPEGEGIYRLIMTRAENQAFSGVDRDSNAQHHCTLIADDCSGPVVRYQCGVRVRGASSRGDNPPPMRVNLPRDRPWNGSSQMNLNTQYTWLQFIGMKLFQASDLPAPDSKRIAFRRNGNDPARDRQEDYGSFVHLQPLNFEFVDEKMTQDPQGNLYKKVRPDVNWAYRGGDLDRYARDGWGKQ
;
A
#
# COMPACT_ATOMS: atom_id res chain seq x y z
N ILE A 1 -22.92 3.91 3.71
CA ILE A 1 -22.80 2.47 3.38
C ILE A 1 -24.04 1.78 3.89
N ARG A 2 -24.86 1.23 3.01
CA ARG A 2 -25.97 0.36 3.39
C ARG A 2 -25.57 -1.09 3.08
N THR A 3 -25.61 -1.95 4.09
CA THR A 3 -25.51 -3.39 3.92
C THR A 3 -26.89 -3.97 3.76
N TRP A 4 -27.10 -4.73 2.71
CA TRP A 4 -28.35 -5.46 2.48
C TRP A 4 -28.09 -6.94 2.74
N PRO A 5 -28.67 -7.53 3.78
CA PRO A 5 -28.64 -8.96 3.93
C PRO A 5 -29.64 -9.59 2.96
N ALA A 6 -29.18 -10.43 2.06
CA ALA A 6 -30.06 -11.30 1.28
C ALA A 6 -30.08 -12.68 1.95
N PRO A 7 -31.24 -13.17 2.41
CA PRO A 7 -31.33 -14.53 2.93
C PRO A 7 -31.10 -15.51 1.78
N THR A 8 -30.16 -16.43 1.96
CA THR A 8 -29.98 -17.58 1.08
C THR A 8 -30.77 -18.75 1.62
N SER A 9 -31.06 -19.73 0.77
CA SER A 9 -31.82 -20.95 1.13
C SER A 9 -31.18 -21.81 2.24
N ILE A 10 -30.01 -21.44 2.71
CA ILE A 10 -29.22 -22.13 3.74
C ILE A 10 -28.93 -21.24 4.98
N GLY A 11 -29.67 -20.15 5.14
CA GLY A 11 -29.50 -19.24 6.27
C GLY A 11 -28.23 -18.37 6.21
N GLN A 12 -27.50 -18.39 5.11
CA GLN A 12 -26.38 -17.47 4.89
C GLN A 12 -26.88 -16.07 4.52
N VAL A 13 -26.22 -15.06 5.06
CA VAL A 13 -26.51 -13.66 4.76
C VAL A 13 -25.46 -13.15 3.79
N ALA A 14 -25.87 -12.75 2.58
CA ALA A 14 -24.99 -12.04 1.66
C ALA A 14 -24.90 -10.57 2.07
N ASN A 15 -23.69 -10.12 2.40
CA ASN A 15 -23.42 -8.71 2.68
C ASN A 15 -22.88 -8.04 1.43
N LEU A 16 -23.59 -7.02 0.95
CA LEU A 16 -23.14 -6.19 -0.16
C LEU A 16 -22.77 -4.81 0.35
N HIS A 17 -21.65 -4.29 -0.11
CA HIS A 17 -21.28 -2.89 0.10
C HIS A 17 -21.80 -2.07 -1.06
N TYR A 18 -22.60 -1.05 -0.76
CA TYR A 18 -23.02 -0.05 -1.72
C TYR A 18 -22.53 1.30 -1.24
N GLN A 19 -21.76 1.97 -2.06
CA GLN A 19 -21.27 3.32 -1.80
C GLN A 19 -21.79 4.23 -2.91
N VAL A 20 -22.46 5.31 -2.51
CA VAL A 20 -22.70 6.47 -3.37
C VAL A 20 -21.53 7.42 -3.12
N ASP A 21 -20.84 7.79 -4.17
CA ASP A 21 -19.76 8.76 -4.14
C ASP A 21 -19.96 9.71 -5.32
N ASP A 22 -20.40 10.90 -5.00
CA ASP A 22 -20.69 11.95 -5.97
C ASP A 22 -19.46 12.86 -6.20
N GLU A 23 -18.34 12.61 -5.51
CA GLU A 23 -17.12 13.36 -5.74
C GLU A 23 -16.44 12.89 -7.03
N PRO A 24 -16.18 13.79 -7.98
CA PRO A 24 -15.45 13.42 -9.19
C PRO A 24 -14.03 12.98 -8.85
N ASN A 25 -13.55 11.95 -9.54
CA ASN A 25 -12.15 11.58 -9.44
C ASN A 25 -11.29 12.75 -9.93
N PRO A 26 -10.22 13.10 -9.22
CA PRO A 26 -9.26 14.07 -9.73
C PRO A 26 -8.76 13.62 -11.11
N GLU A 27 -8.66 14.55 -12.06
CA GLU A 27 -8.24 14.23 -13.42
C GLU A 27 -6.89 13.50 -13.43
N GLY A 28 -6.87 12.32 -14.04
CA GLY A 28 -5.67 11.50 -14.20
C GLY A 28 -5.18 10.80 -12.93
N GLU A 29 -5.89 10.89 -11.81
CA GLU A 29 -5.57 10.20 -10.58
C GLU A 29 -6.54 9.05 -10.30
N GLY A 30 -6.00 7.91 -9.88
CA GLY A 30 -6.81 6.82 -9.34
C GLY A 30 -7.37 7.21 -7.96
N ILE A 31 -8.47 6.61 -7.58
CA ILE A 31 -9.03 6.77 -6.24
C ILE A 31 -9.14 5.43 -5.55
N TYR A 32 -8.57 5.33 -4.34
CA TYR A 32 -8.63 4.13 -3.52
C TYR A 32 -9.43 4.40 -2.25
N ARG A 33 -10.37 3.52 -1.96
CA ARG A 33 -11.26 3.63 -0.80
C ARG A 33 -11.08 2.41 0.09
N LEU A 34 -10.75 2.63 1.36
CA LEU A 34 -10.81 1.62 2.40
C LEU A 34 -12.14 1.75 3.14
N ILE A 35 -12.90 0.66 3.14
CA ILE A 35 -14.15 0.54 3.87
C ILE A 35 -13.91 -0.37 5.06
N MET A 36 -14.15 0.14 6.24
CA MET A 36 -13.95 -0.55 7.51
C MET A 36 -15.20 -0.48 8.35
N THR A 37 -15.46 -1.50 9.16
CA THR A 37 -16.49 -1.38 10.20
C THR A 37 -16.11 -0.27 11.17
N ARG A 38 -17.09 0.23 11.93
CA ARG A 38 -16.82 1.26 12.95
C ARG A 38 -15.78 0.77 13.97
N ALA A 39 -15.89 -0.48 14.41
CA ALA A 39 -14.98 -1.07 15.38
C ALA A 39 -13.54 -1.16 14.82
N GLU A 40 -13.38 -1.69 13.60
CA GLU A 40 -12.06 -1.79 12.94
C GLU A 40 -11.45 -0.41 12.69
N ASN A 41 -12.25 0.55 12.25
CA ASN A 41 -11.75 1.90 12.02
C ASN A 41 -11.31 2.61 13.31
N GLN A 42 -12.02 2.39 14.41
CA GLN A 42 -11.62 2.90 15.74
C GLN A 42 -10.32 2.23 16.21
N ALA A 43 -10.24 0.90 16.11
CA ALA A 43 -9.05 0.14 16.48
C ALA A 43 -7.83 0.56 15.65
N PHE A 44 -7.98 0.73 14.33
CA PHE A 44 -6.92 1.20 13.45
C PHE A 44 -6.48 2.65 13.77
N SER A 45 -7.41 3.52 14.12
CA SER A 45 -7.09 4.92 14.46
C SER A 45 -6.35 5.04 15.79
N GLY A 46 -6.58 4.12 16.73
CA GLY A 46 -5.91 4.06 18.03
C GLY A 46 -4.72 3.09 18.11
N VAL A 47 -4.34 2.47 16.99
CA VAL A 47 -3.26 1.49 16.99
C VAL A 47 -1.92 2.14 17.36
N ASP A 48 -1.13 1.44 18.16
CA ASP A 48 0.25 1.81 18.42
C ASP A 48 1.02 1.88 17.07
N ARG A 49 1.73 2.96 16.85
CA ARG A 49 2.47 3.21 15.60
C ARG A 49 3.55 2.18 15.34
N ASP A 50 4.10 1.56 16.37
CA ASP A 50 5.09 0.48 16.24
C ASP A 50 4.45 -0.90 16.01
N SER A 51 3.14 -1.01 16.20
CA SER A 51 2.40 -2.24 15.98
C SER A 51 2.34 -2.62 14.50
N ASN A 52 2.45 -3.92 14.24
CA ASN A 52 2.17 -4.52 12.93
C ASN A 52 0.79 -5.17 12.86
N ALA A 53 -0.09 -4.90 13.84
CA ALA A 53 -1.44 -5.42 13.84
C ALA A 53 -2.18 -5.06 12.57
N GLN A 54 -2.88 -6.03 12.00
CA GLN A 54 -3.71 -5.85 10.82
C GLN A 54 -5.17 -5.68 11.22
N HIS A 55 -5.85 -4.80 10.51
CA HIS A 55 -7.26 -4.51 10.68
C HIS A 55 -8.02 -4.87 9.41
N HIS A 56 -9.19 -5.46 9.56
CA HIS A 56 -10.00 -5.88 8.42
C HIS A 56 -10.56 -4.69 7.65
N CYS A 57 -10.51 -4.80 6.33
CA CYS A 57 -11.09 -3.79 5.45
C CYS A 57 -11.54 -4.40 4.12
N THR A 58 -12.37 -3.65 3.40
CA THR A 58 -12.65 -3.84 1.98
C THR A 58 -11.95 -2.74 1.22
N LEU A 59 -11.22 -3.08 0.17
CA LEU A 59 -10.60 -2.12 -0.73
C LEU A 59 -11.48 -1.97 -1.98
N ILE A 60 -11.81 -0.73 -2.31
CA ILE A 60 -12.36 -0.35 -3.61
C ILE A 60 -11.31 0.53 -4.27
N ALA A 61 -10.69 0.04 -5.31
CA ALA A 61 -9.65 0.76 -6.03
C ALA A 61 -10.09 1.00 -7.47
N ASP A 62 -9.98 2.25 -7.89
CA ASP A 62 -10.18 2.67 -9.27
C ASP A 62 -8.90 3.37 -9.73
N ASP A 63 -8.28 2.80 -10.74
CA ASP A 63 -7.05 3.36 -11.35
C ASP A 63 -7.33 4.04 -12.69
N CYS A 64 -8.52 4.53 -12.87
CA CYS A 64 -9.07 5.11 -14.10
C CYS A 64 -9.51 4.07 -15.15
N SER A 65 -9.51 2.78 -14.80
CA SER A 65 -10.06 1.71 -15.63
C SER A 65 -11.43 1.19 -15.12
N GLY A 66 -11.92 1.79 -14.04
CA GLY A 66 -13.14 1.43 -13.33
C GLY A 66 -12.88 0.80 -11.96
N PRO A 67 -13.85 0.88 -11.06
CA PRO A 67 -13.69 0.43 -9.69
C PRO A 67 -13.64 -1.10 -9.58
N VAL A 68 -12.64 -1.60 -8.86
CA VAL A 68 -12.51 -3.02 -8.53
C VAL A 68 -12.59 -3.20 -7.02
N VAL A 69 -13.48 -4.09 -6.58
CA VAL A 69 -13.71 -4.37 -5.16
C VAL A 69 -12.93 -5.62 -4.72
N ARG A 70 -12.24 -5.52 -3.61
CA ARG A 70 -11.56 -6.62 -2.94
C ARG A 70 -11.98 -6.69 -1.49
N TYR A 71 -12.68 -7.77 -1.16
CA TYR A 71 -13.09 -8.08 0.20
C TYR A 71 -11.94 -8.75 0.98
N GLN A 72 -12.08 -8.79 2.29
CA GLN A 72 -11.15 -9.50 3.19
C GLN A 72 -9.70 -9.03 3.07
N CYS A 73 -9.51 -7.75 2.84
CA CYS A 73 -8.20 -7.14 2.89
C CYS A 73 -7.80 -6.85 4.34
N GLY A 74 -6.49 -6.78 4.57
CA GLY A 74 -5.93 -6.36 5.85
C GLY A 74 -5.14 -5.07 5.69
N VAL A 75 -5.40 -4.05 6.51
CA VAL A 75 -4.62 -2.82 6.53
C VAL A 75 -3.83 -2.71 7.82
N ARG A 76 -2.60 -2.20 7.73
CA ARG A 76 -1.75 -1.89 8.88
C ARG A 76 -0.89 -0.65 8.64
N VAL A 77 -0.45 -0.03 9.72
CA VAL A 77 0.59 1.00 9.65
C VAL A 77 1.91 0.38 9.17
N ARG A 78 2.67 1.11 8.37
CA ARG A 78 3.97 0.67 7.85
C ARG A 78 5.01 1.78 7.91
N GLY A 79 6.26 1.42 7.63
CA GLY A 79 7.39 2.34 7.63
C GLY A 79 8.32 2.09 8.78
N ALA A 80 9.30 2.96 8.94
CA ALA A 80 10.19 3.07 10.10
C ALA A 80 9.90 4.40 10.80
N SER A 81 10.68 5.43 10.56
CA SER A 81 10.44 6.78 11.12
C SER A 81 9.10 7.41 10.69
N SER A 82 8.66 7.12 9.47
CA SER A 82 7.38 7.63 8.93
C SER A 82 6.13 7.06 9.60
N ARG A 83 6.24 6.07 10.48
CA ARG A 83 5.08 5.57 11.26
C ARG A 83 4.46 6.63 12.14
N GLY A 84 5.24 7.63 12.56
CA GLY A 84 4.77 8.77 13.35
C GLY A 84 3.98 9.81 12.56
N ASP A 85 3.94 9.73 11.24
CA ASP A 85 3.24 10.72 10.41
C ASP A 85 1.74 10.69 10.64
N ASN A 86 1.09 11.80 10.28
CA ASN A 86 -0.35 11.92 10.30
C ASN A 86 -0.88 12.50 8.98
N PRO A 87 -1.53 11.71 8.12
CA PRO A 87 -1.80 10.28 8.28
C PRO A 87 -0.55 9.41 8.14
N PRO A 88 -0.50 8.25 8.80
CA PRO A 88 0.63 7.34 8.66
C PRO A 88 0.60 6.62 7.32
N PRO A 89 1.76 6.26 6.77
CA PRO A 89 1.79 5.35 5.63
C PRO A 89 1.23 3.97 6.01
N MET A 90 0.61 3.33 5.04
CA MET A 90 -0.13 2.08 5.26
C MET A 90 0.34 1.00 4.30
N ARG A 91 0.15 -0.26 4.72
CA ARG A 91 0.19 -1.41 3.83
C ARG A 91 -1.18 -2.07 3.81
N VAL A 92 -1.69 -2.29 2.60
CA VAL A 92 -2.88 -3.10 2.39
C VAL A 92 -2.44 -4.46 1.87
N ASN A 93 -2.81 -5.53 2.59
CA ASN A 93 -2.62 -6.90 2.15
C ASN A 93 -3.92 -7.37 1.47
N LEU A 94 -3.78 -7.91 0.29
CA LEU A 94 -4.88 -8.38 -0.55
C LEU A 94 -5.02 -9.90 -0.45
N PRO A 95 -6.19 -10.46 -0.72
CA PRO A 95 -6.34 -11.89 -0.91
C PRO A 95 -5.41 -12.39 -2.03
N ARG A 96 -4.73 -13.51 -1.80
CA ARG A 96 -3.73 -14.04 -2.74
C ARG A 96 -4.33 -14.44 -4.09
N ASP A 97 -5.60 -14.83 -4.09
CA ASP A 97 -6.36 -15.19 -5.29
C ASP A 97 -6.88 -13.96 -6.06
N ARG A 98 -6.71 -12.75 -5.50
CA ARG A 98 -7.14 -11.49 -6.10
C ARG A 98 -6.07 -10.38 -5.96
N PRO A 99 -4.89 -10.57 -6.52
CA PRO A 99 -3.82 -9.59 -6.45
C PRO A 99 -4.20 -8.29 -7.21
N TRP A 100 -3.43 -7.25 -7.00
CA TRP A 100 -3.48 -6.02 -7.78
C TRP A 100 -2.26 -5.95 -8.67
N ASN A 101 -2.45 -6.04 -9.98
CA ASN A 101 -1.35 -6.04 -10.96
C ASN A 101 -0.20 -6.98 -10.54
N GLY A 102 -0.55 -8.23 -10.23
CA GLY A 102 0.41 -9.25 -9.82
C GLY A 102 0.88 -9.18 -8.37
N SER A 103 0.59 -8.10 -7.62
CA SER A 103 1.02 -7.96 -6.23
C SER A 103 -0.09 -8.26 -5.23
N SER A 104 0.22 -9.09 -4.24
CA SER A 104 -0.65 -9.37 -3.09
C SER A 104 -0.62 -8.27 -2.02
N GLN A 105 0.17 -7.22 -2.21
CA GLN A 105 0.35 -6.15 -1.26
C GLN A 105 0.41 -4.79 -1.96
N MET A 106 -0.05 -3.75 -1.26
CA MET A 106 0.04 -2.36 -1.71
C MET A 106 0.67 -1.51 -0.61
N ASN A 107 1.66 -0.71 -0.95
CA ASN A 107 2.19 0.31 -0.04
C ASN A 107 1.57 1.66 -0.40
N LEU A 108 0.90 2.28 0.55
CA LEU A 108 0.32 3.60 0.42
C LEU A 108 1.14 4.56 1.30
N ASN A 109 2.02 5.31 0.68
CA ASN A 109 2.92 6.25 1.37
C ASN A 109 2.34 7.66 1.36
N THR A 110 2.69 8.43 2.38
CA THR A 110 2.14 9.76 2.67
C THR A 110 3.18 10.88 2.63
N GLN A 111 4.45 10.55 2.82
CA GLN A 111 5.55 11.53 2.78
C GLN A 111 6.12 11.67 1.38
N TYR A 112 6.45 12.89 0.97
CA TYR A 112 7.16 13.18 -0.29
C TYR A 112 6.57 12.43 -1.49
N THR A 113 5.25 12.40 -1.59
CA THR A 113 4.53 11.56 -2.55
C THR A 113 4.93 11.86 -4.00
N TRP A 114 5.13 13.14 -4.33
CA TRP A 114 5.61 13.56 -5.64
C TRP A 114 7.03 13.09 -5.95
N LEU A 115 7.94 13.22 -4.98
CA LEU A 115 9.33 12.81 -5.17
C LEU A 115 9.43 11.29 -5.33
N GLN A 116 8.65 10.54 -4.56
CA GLN A 116 8.60 9.09 -4.71
C GLN A 116 8.02 8.70 -6.08
N PHE A 117 6.93 9.31 -6.50
CA PHE A 117 6.34 9.05 -7.81
C PHE A 117 7.30 9.38 -8.96
N ILE A 118 7.82 10.61 -9.01
CA ILE A 118 8.72 11.07 -10.06
C ILE A 118 10.02 10.27 -10.06
N GLY A 119 10.61 10.02 -8.88
CA GLY A 119 11.84 9.23 -8.75
C GLY A 119 11.70 7.82 -9.34
N MET A 120 10.61 7.12 -9.03
CA MET A 120 10.38 5.79 -9.62
C MET A 120 10.19 5.86 -11.13
N LYS A 121 9.47 6.86 -11.64
CA LYS A 121 9.30 7.06 -13.10
C LYS A 121 10.62 7.38 -13.82
N LEU A 122 11.50 8.16 -13.19
CA LEU A 122 12.83 8.45 -13.74
C LEU A 122 13.71 7.19 -13.80
N PHE A 123 13.70 6.36 -12.74
CA PHE A 123 14.41 5.08 -12.77
C PHE A 123 13.89 4.17 -13.87
N GLN A 124 12.57 4.04 -14.01
CA GLN A 124 11.96 3.25 -15.09
C GLN A 124 12.32 3.80 -16.48
N ALA A 125 12.30 5.11 -16.66
CA ALA A 125 12.68 5.75 -17.91
C ALA A 125 14.17 5.60 -18.25
N SER A 126 14.99 5.24 -17.27
CA SER A 126 16.43 4.94 -17.43
C SER A 126 16.71 3.43 -17.55
N ASP A 127 15.70 2.63 -17.84
CA ASP A 127 15.78 1.15 -17.93
C ASP A 127 16.31 0.48 -16.64
N LEU A 128 16.15 1.15 -15.50
CA LEU A 128 16.49 0.57 -14.20
C LEU A 128 15.26 -0.10 -13.58
N PRO A 129 15.40 -1.30 -13.02
CA PRO A 129 14.33 -1.95 -12.29
C PRO A 129 13.88 -1.08 -11.12
N ALA A 130 12.65 -0.63 -11.16
CA ALA A 130 12.07 0.21 -10.12
C ALA A 130 10.61 -0.18 -9.84
N PRO A 131 10.15 -0.02 -8.59
CA PRO A 131 8.76 -0.26 -8.24
C PRO A 131 7.80 0.55 -9.09
N ASP A 132 6.67 -0.05 -9.44
CA ASP A 132 5.58 0.69 -10.01
C ASP A 132 5.07 1.71 -8.99
N SER A 133 4.77 2.90 -9.49
CA SER A 133 4.32 4.01 -8.68
C SER A 133 3.14 4.72 -9.33
N LYS A 134 2.15 5.08 -8.51
CA LYS A 134 0.98 5.84 -8.95
C LYS A 134 0.56 6.80 -7.85
N ARG A 135 0.29 8.05 -8.19
CA ARG A 135 -0.42 8.96 -7.29
C ARG A 135 -1.88 8.57 -7.23
N ILE A 136 -2.44 8.65 -6.06
CA ILE A 136 -3.84 8.30 -5.83
C ILE A 136 -4.50 9.29 -4.87
N ALA A 137 -5.77 9.56 -5.09
CA ALA A 137 -6.66 10.06 -4.06
C ALA A 137 -7.04 8.91 -3.13
N PHE A 138 -7.07 9.14 -1.84
CA PHE A 138 -7.36 8.11 -0.86
C PHE A 138 -8.52 8.50 0.04
N ARG A 139 -9.40 7.57 0.32
CA ARG A 139 -10.53 7.77 1.23
C ARG A 139 -10.60 6.60 2.24
N ARG A 140 -10.80 6.91 3.49
CA ARG A 140 -11.10 5.93 4.53
C ARG A 140 -12.49 6.20 5.11
N ASN A 141 -13.41 5.27 4.87
CA ASN A 141 -14.83 5.44 5.20
C ASN A 141 -15.41 6.79 4.70
N GLY A 142 -15.06 7.19 3.49
CA GLY A 142 -15.49 8.43 2.86
C GLY A 142 -14.67 9.67 3.23
N ASN A 143 -13.83 9.62 4.26
CA ASN A 143 -12.99 10.75 4.67
C ASN A 143 -11.63 10.71 3.98
N ASP A 144 -11.14 11.90 3.59
CA ASP A 144 -9.77 12.10 3.12
C ASP A 144 -8.86 12.36 4.33
N PRO A 145 -8.01 11.41 4.73
CA PRO A 145 -7.15 11.62 5.88
C PRO A 145 -5.98 12.59 5.61
N ALA A 146 -5.71 12.92 4.34
CA ALA A 146 -4.66 13.85 3.95
C ALA A 146 -5.16 15.27 3.66
N ARG A 147 -6.48 15.51 3.79
CA ARG A 147 -7.13 16.76 3.36
C ARG A 147 -6.51 18.04 3.98
N ASP A 148 -6.15 17.96 5.25
CA ASP A 148 -5.64 19.10 6.00
C ASP A 148 -4.11 19.19 6.05
N ARG A 149 -3.43 18.36 5.27
CA ARG A 149 -1.97 18.29 5.21
C ARG A 149 -1.43 19.06 4.00
N GLN A 150 -1.15 20.34 4.20
CA GLN A 150 -0.57 21.20 3.15
C GLN A 150 0.86 20.79 2.77
N GLU A 151 1.61 20.19 3.70
CA GLU A 151 3.01 19.84 3.53
C GLU A 151 3.24 18.61 2.64
N ASP A 152 2.26 17.70 2.56
CA ASP A 152 2.39 16.41 1.87
C ASP A 152 1.50 16.29 0.62
N TYR A 153 1.09 17.43 0.07
CA TYR A 153 0.42 17.50 -1.23
C TYR A 153 -0.98 16.88 -1.31
N GLY A 154 -1.61 16.56 -0.17
CA GLY A 154 -3.00 16.10 -0.10
C GLY A 154 -3.29 14.76 -0.79
N SER A 155 -2.27 14.01 -1.18
CA SER A 155 -2.39 12.75 -1.91
C SER A 155 -1.53 11.66 -1.29
N PHE A 156 -1.84 10.43 -1.66
CA PHE A 156 -1.00 9.27 -1.37
C PHE A 156 -0.25 8.85 -2.63
N VAL A 157 0.85 8.13 -2.44
CA VAL A 157 1.48 7.39 -3.51
C VAL A 157 1.37 5.90 -3.25
N HIS A 158 0.78 5.19 -4.20
CA HIS A 158 0.84 3.72 -4.24
C HIS A 158 2.20 3.33 -4.82
N LEU A 159 2.95 2.55 -4.06
CA LEU A 159 4.22 1.96 -4.49
C LEU A 159 4.12 0.44 -4.42
N GLN A 160 4.57 -0.21 -5.48
CA GLN A 160 4.75 -1.65 -5.50
C GLN A 160 5.72 -2.04 -4.37
N PRO A 161 5.40 -3.03 -3.53
CA PRO A 161 6.33 -3.54 -2.53
C PRO A 161 7.58 -4.14 -3.18
N LEU A 162 8.75 -3.83 -2.63
CA LEU A 162 9.99 -4.53 -2.98
C LEU A 162 10.01 -5.87 -2.22
N ASN A 163 9.57 -6.92 -2.89
CA ASN A 163 9.45 -8.29 -2.39
C ASN A 163 9.71 -9.29 -3.53
N PHE A 164 9.43 -10.57 -3.32
CA PHE A 164 9.63 -11.59 -4.36
C PHE A 164 8.77 -11.34 -5.61
N GLU A 165 7.55 -10.81 -5.48
CA GLU A 165 6.68 -10.49 -6.63
C GLU A 165 7.32 -9.41 -7.52
N PHE A 166 8.01 -8.43 -6.91
CA PHE A 166 8.78 -7.42 -7.63
C PHE A 166 9.97 -8.05 -8.38
N VAL A 167 10.70 -8.98 -7.74
CA VAL A 167 11.84 -9.66 -8.37
C VAL A 167 11.35 -10.48 -9.56
N ASP A 168 10.30 -11.25 -9.38
CA ASP A 168 9.70 -12.07 -10.42
C ASP A 168 9.27 -11.26 -11.65
N GLU A 169 8.70 -10.09 -11.41
CA GLU A 169 8.21 -9.20 -12.46
C GLU A 169 9.33 -8.40 -13.14
N LYS A 170 10.25 -7.82 -12.37
CA LYS A 170 11.22 -6.83 -12.89
C LYS A 170 12.60 -7.41 -13.15
N MET A 171 12.94 -8.57 -12.59
CA MET A 171 14.24 -9.23 -12.71
C MET A 171 14.12 -10.53 -13.52
N THR A 172 13.61 -10.44 -14.73
CA THR A 172 13.27 -11.61 -15.56
C THR A 172 14.46 -12.52 -15.90
N GLN A 173 15.70 -12.03 -15.81
CA GLN A 173 16.90 -12.83 -16.02
C GLN A 173 17.27 -13.70 -14.81
N ASP A 174 16.88 -13.29 -13.60
CA ASP A 174 17.09 -14.03 -12.35
C ASP A 174 15.90 -13.82 -11.39
N PRO A 175 14.72 -14.36 -11.71
CA PRO A 175 13.51 -14.17 -10.91
C PRO A 175 13.59 -14.86 -9.53
N GLN A 176 14.55 -15.78 -9.34
CA GLN A 176 14.81 -16.46 -8.07
C GLN A 176 15.93 -15.80 -7.26
N GLY A 177 16.48 -14.70 -7.75
CA GLY A 177 17.56 -13.97 -7.11
C GLY A 177 17.18 -13.38 -5.74
N ASN A 178 18.18 -13.16 -4.91
CA ASN A 178 17.98 -12.55 -3.60
C ASN A 178 17.85 -11.04 -3.71
N LEU A 179 16.79 -10.50 -3.12
CA LEU A 179 16.57 -9.06 -2.99
C LEU A 179 17.05 -8.58 -1.61
N TYR A 180 17.98 -7.66 -1.58
CA TYR A 180 18.45 -7.00 -0.36
C TYR A 180 18.03 -5.54 -0.34
N LYS A 181 17.54 -5.10 0.79
CA LYS A 181 17.06 -3.74 1.00
C LYS A 181 17.85 -3.07 2.12
N LYS A 182 18.26 -1.83 1.88
CA LYS A 182 18.74 -0.94 2.93
C LYS A 182 17.57 -0.61 3.87
N VAL A 183 17.66 -1.03 5.14
CA VAL A 183 16.56 -0.86 6.11
C VAL A 183 16.83 0.25 7.13
N ARG A 184 18.05 0.81 7.18
CA ARG A 184 18.42 1.94 8.03
C ARG A 184 19.03 3.07 7.21
N PRO A 185 18.76 4.34 7.53
CA PRO A 185 19.23 5.49 6.76
C PRO A 185 20.75 5.68 6.83
N ASP A 186 21.39 5.25 7.93
CA ASP A 186 22.83 5.38 8.21
C ASP A 186 23.70 4.35 7.47
N VAL A 187 23.08 3.36 6.82
CA VAL A 187 23.83 2.36 6.04
C VAL A 187 24.41 2.97 4.78
N ASN A 188 25.71 2.83 4.58
CA ASN A 188 26.36 3.21 3.33
C ASN A 188 26.47 2.03 2.34
N TRP A 189 26.90 2.31 1.12
CA TRP A 189 27.03 1.33 0.03
C TRP A 189 28.42 0.68 -0.04
N ALA A 190 29.25 0.85 1.00
CA ALA A 190 30.59 0.28 1.01
C ALA A 190 30.53 -1.26 0.97
N TYR A 191 31.43 -1.85 0.22
CA TYR A 191 31.61 -3.30 0.18
C TYR A 191 32.14 -3.81 1.53
N ARG A 192 31.53 -4.85 2.05
CA ARG A 192 31.80 -5.45 3.37
C ARG A 192 32.39 -6.84 3.33
N GLY A 193 32.88 -7.28 2.18
CA GLY A 193 33.39 -8.66 1.98
C GLY A 193 32.28 -9.63 1.58
N GLY A 194 32.62 -10.92 1.54
CA GLY A 194 31.70 -12.00 1.15
C GLY A 194 30.81 -12.52 2.29
N ASP A 195 30.95 -12.00 3.51
CA ASP A 195 30.13 -12.41 4.66
C ASP A 195 28.78 -11.70 4.65
N LEU A 196 27.71 -12.42 4.30
CA LEU A 196 26.36 -11.87 4.23
C LEU A 196 25.79 -11.45 5.59
N ASP A 197 26.20 -12.12 6.69
CA ASP A 197 25.76 -11.75 8.04
C ASP A 197 26.27 -10.39 8.44
N ARG A 198 27.40 -9.95 7.92
CA ARG A 198 27.92 -8.62 8.13
C ARG A 198 27.00 -7.56 7.53
N TYR A 199 26.47 -7.79 6.34
CA TYR A 199 25.49 -6.89 5.72
C TYR A 199 24.21 -6.80 6.56
N ALA A 200 23.72 -7.94 7.06
CA ALA A 200 22.53 -7.97 7.91
C ALA A 200 22.73 -7.17 9.20
N ARG A 201 23.87 -7.36 9.90
CA ARG A 201 24.21 -6.58 11.10
C ARG A 201 24.30 -5.08 10.82
N ASP A 202 24.80 -4.71 9.64
CA ASP A 202 24.98 -3.33 9.22
C ASP A 202 23.70 -2.69 8.65
N GLY A 203 22.55 -3.37 8.72
CA GLY A 203 21.26 -2.81 8.36
C GLY A 203 20.81 -3.04 6.91
N TRP A 204 21.30 -4.09 6.29
CA TRP A 204 20.76 -4.63 5.05
C TRP A 204 19.80 -5.78 5.37
N GLY A 205 18.58 -5.71 4.88
CA GLY A 205 17.58 -6.75 5.07
C GLY A 205 17.33 -7.53 3.79
N LYS A 206 17.36 -8.86 3.86
CA LYS A 206 16.84 -9.73 2.80
C LYS A 206 15.32 -9.66 2.82
N GLN A 207 14.70 -9.54 1.64
CA GLN A 207 13.24 -9.48 1.46
C GLN A 207 12.66 -10.85 1.06
#